data_b5173797d4518c8a7fde7d5345a3c516
#
_entry.id   b5173797d4518c8a7fde7d5345a3c516
#
_cell.length_a   1.000
_cell.length_b   1.000
_cell.length_c   1.000
_cell.angle_alpha   90.00
_cell.angle_beta   90.00
_cell.angle_gamma   90.00
#
_symmetry.space_group_name_H-M   'P 1'
#
loop_
_entity.id
_entity.type
_entity.pdbx_description
1 polymer ?
#
loop_
_entity_poly.entity_id
_entity_poly.type
_entity_poly.pdbx_seq_one_letter_code
_entity_poly.pdbx_strand_id
1 'polypeptide(L)'
;VYVAPIQEALQRLKELDEKHLLEQNKIKIYYSELTDIVRTYIEKDISIPALESTTNELIETIKDFNESSKLGISKETIQQLKEVLQSADLVKFAKSSPIVEEIKGHRNLSERILQSLKPVKEPIKETENEVE
;
A
#
# COMPACT_ATOMS: atom_id res chain seq x y z
N VAL A 1 -21.15 7.54 -7.98
CA VAL A 1 -19.96 8.32 -8.33
C VAL A 1 -18.70 7.48 -8.19
N TYR A 2 -17.92 7.46 -9.23
CA TYR A 2 -16.69 6.69 -9.24
C TYR A 2 -15.59 7.41 -8.45
N VAL A 3 -14.91 6.67 -7.58
CA VAL A 3 -13.76 7.18 -6.86
C VAL A 3 -12.56 6.32 -7.25
N ALA A 4 -11.51 6.96 -7.76
CA ALA A 4 -10.33 6.21 -8.17
C ALA A 4 -9.71 5.51 -6.96
N PRO A 5 -9.15 4.30 -7.16
CA PRO A 5 -8.55 3.58 -6.04
C PRO A 5 -7.50 4.36 -5.29
N ILE A 6 -6.69 5.18 -5.98
CA ILE A 6 -5.69 5.97 -5.29
C ILE A 6 -6.33 7.04 -4.41
N GLN A 7 -7.41 7.65 -4.88
CA GLN A 7 -8.10 8.66 -4.09
C GLN A 7 -8.73 8.04 -2.85
N GLU A 8 -9.31 6.86 -3.01
CA GLU A 8 -9.90 6.16 -1.88
C GLU A 8 -8.84 5.79 -0.85
N ALA A 9 -7.69 5.30 -1.31
CA ALA A 9 -6.62 4.90 -0.42
C ALA A 9 -6.08 6.09 0.37
N LEU A 10 -5.84 7.21 -0.30
CA LEU A 10 -5.33 8.39 0.37
C LEU A 10 -6.33 8.96 1.36
N GLN A 11 -7.61 8.90 1.01
CA GLN A 11 -8.65 9.35 1.94
C GLN A 11 -8.69 8.45 3.17
N ARG A 12 -8.57 7.15 2.98
CA ARG A 12 -8.56 6.22 4.11
C ARG A 12 -7.35 6.43 5.01
N LEU A 13 -6.19 6.79 4.43
CA LEU A 13 -5.02 7.11 5.26
C LEU A 13 -5.30 8.32 6.13
N LYS A 14 -5.94 9.33 5.56
CA LYS A 14 -6.29 10.53 6.33
C LYS A 14 -7.26 10.19 7.45
N GLU A 15 -8.25 9.35 7.16
CA GLU A 15 -9.20 8.94 8.17
C GLU A 15 -8.54 8.13 9.27
N LEU A 16 -7.55 7.31 8.90
CA LEU A 16 -6.80 6.54 9.89
C LEU A 16 -6.04 7.48 10.83
N ASP A 17 -5.41 8.52 10.27
CA ASP A 17 -4.74 9.52 11.10
C ASP A 17 -5.71 10.15 12.10
N GLU A 18 -6.93 10.42 11.66
CA GLU A 18 -7.91 11.11 12.48
C GLU A 18 -8.50 10.25 13.59
N LYS A 19 -8.29 8.94 13.53
CA LYS A 19 -8.78 8.05 14.59
C LYS A 19 -7.92 8.10 15.85
N HIS A 20 -6.70 8.64 15.75
CA HIS A 20 -5.80 8.77 16.90
C HIS A 20 -5.60 7.45 17.64
N LEU A 21 -5.45 6.37 16.87
CA LEU A 21 -5.32 5.05 17.47
C LEU A 21 -4.04 4.89 18.27
N LEU A 22 -2.96 5.55 17.84
CA LEU A 22 -1.68 5.44 18.53
C LEU A 22 -1.74 6.08 19.93
N GLU A 23 -2.47 7.16 20.05
CA GLU A 23 -2.66 7.82 21.35
C GLU A 23 -3.49 6.97 22.28
N GLN A 24 -4.30 6.08 21.73
CA GLN A 24 -5.11 5.14 22.50
C GLN A 24 -4.38 3.82 22.73
N ASN A 25 -3.12 3.75 22.35
CA ASN A 25 -2.30 2.57 22.47
C ASN A 25 -2.87 1.36 21.72
N LYS A 26 -3.49 1.63 20.56
CA LYS A 26 -4.09 0.59 19.72
C LYS A 26 -3.23 0.33 18.49
N ILE A 27 -1.98 -0.04 18.74
CA ILE A 27 -0.99 -0.21 17.67
C ILE A 27 -1.37 -1.33 16.71
N LYS A 28 -1.85 -2.44 17.25
CA LYS A 28 -2.21 -3.59 16.43
C LYS A 28 -3.33 -3.24 15.46
N ILE A 29 -4.35 -2.52 15.95
CA ILE A 29 -5.46 -2.11 15.11
C ILE A 29 -4.95 -1.13 14.04
N TYR A 30 -4.04 -0.24 14.44
CA TYR A 30 -3.48 0.73 13.51
C TYR A 30 -2.80 0.04 12.32
N TYR A 31 -1.92 -0.93 12.60
CA TYR A 31 -1.21 -1.62 11.54
C TYR A 31 -2.15 -2.46 10.68
N SER A 32 -3.18 -3.04 11.30
CA SER A 32 -4.15 -3.80 10.53
C SER A 32 -4.87 -2.90 9.53
N GLU A 33 -5.27 -1.72 9.96
CA GLU A 33 -5.95 -0.80 9.06
C GLU A 33 -5.00 -0.22 8.01
N LEU A 34 -3.77 0.08 8.42
CA LEU A 34 -2.78 0.62 7.49
C LEU A 34 -2.51 -0.35 6.35
N THR A 35 -2.26 -1.60 6.67
CA THR A 35 -1.96 -2.59 5.63
C THR A 35 -3.20 -2.94 4.83
N ASP A 36 -4.38 -2.88 5.45
CA ASP A 36 -5.61 -3.13 4.71
C ASP A 36 -5.81 -2.08 3.62
N ILE A 37 -5.47 -0.83 3.91
CA ILE A 37 -5.55 0.24 2.91
C ILE A 37 -4.64 -0.06 1.74
N VAL A 38 -3.39 -0.43 2.01
CA VAL A 38 -2.43 -0.72 0.97
C VAL A 38 -2.85 -1.94 0.15
N ARG A 39 -3.28 -2.99 0.82
CA ARG A 39 -3.69 -4.21 0.13
C ARG A 39 -4.94 -3.99 -0.72
N THR A 40 -5.88 -3.20 -0.21
CA THR A 40 -7.08 -2.89 -0.98
C THR A 40 -6.74 -2.14 -2.25
N TYR A 41 -5.81 -1.19 -2.14
CA TYR A 41 -5.39 -0.45 -3.32
C TYR A 41 -4.76 -1.38 -4.36
N ILE A 42 -3.88 -2.27 -3.92
CA ILE A 42 -3.23 -3.19 -4.83
C ILE A 42 -4.26 -4.08 -5.53
N GLU A 43 -5.23 -4.56 -4.78
CA GLU A 43 -6.23 -5.42 -5.37
C GLU A 43 -7.08 -4.69 -6.40
N LYS A 44 -7.46 -3.45 -6.10
CA LYS A 44 -8.34 -2.70 -6.99
C LYS A 44 -7.65 -2.13 -8.22
N ASP A 45 -6.43 -1.65 -8.05
CA ASP A 45 -5.79 -0.91 -9.14
C ASP A 45 -4.77 -1.74 -9.91
N ILE A 46 -4.18 -2.73 -9.29
CA ILE A 46 -3.18 -3.57 -9.95
C ILE A 46 -3.78 -4.93 -10.31
N SER A 47 -4.93 -5.26 -9.75
CA SER A 47 -5.68 -6.48 -10.05
C SER A 47 -4.93 -7.74 -9.60
N ILE A 48 -4.28 -7.63 -8.47
CA ILE A 48 -3.60 -8.77 -7.84
C ILE A 48 -4.37 -9.08 -6.55
N PRO A 49 -4.71 -10.36 -6.28
CA PRO A 49 -5.39 -10.70 -5.03
C PRO A 49 -4.46 -10.42 -3.85
N ALA A 50 -4.73 -9.38 -3.12
CA ALA A 50 -3.85 -8.90 -2.06
C ALA A 50 -4.42 -9.09 -0.67
N LEU A 51 -5.74 -9.02 -0.52
CA LEU A 51 -6.33 -9.05 0.80
C LEU A 51 -6.24 -10.42 1.47
N GLU A 52 -6.20 -11.48 0.67
CA GLU A 52 -6.15 -12.83 1.21
C GLU A 52 -4.80 -13.49 1.08
N SER A 53 -3.79 -12.76 0.62
CA SER A 53 -2.44 -13.30 0.46
C SER A 53 -1.62 -13.03 1.71
N THR A 54 -0.70 -13.95 2.02
CA THR A 54 0.32 -13.65 3.02
C THR A 54 1.27 -12.60 2.45
N THR A 55 2.08 -12.01 3.33
CA THR A 55 3.05 -11.02 2.88
C THR A 55 3.99 -11.61 1.83
N ASN A 56 4.53 -12.80 2.09
CA ASN A 56 5.45 -13.40 1.12
C ASN A 56 4.77 -13.72 -0.20
N GLU A 57 3.55 -14.25 -0.14
CA GLU A 57 2.81 -14.56 -1.36
C GLU A 57 2.56 -13.30 -2.18
N LEU A 58 2.17 -12.22 -1.50
CA LEU A 58 1.87 -10.99 -2.20
C LEU A 58 3.12 -10.41 -2.86
N ILE A 59 4.22 -10.39 -2.14
CA ILE A 59 5.47 -9.84 -2.68
C ILE A 59 5.92 -10.65 -3.91
N GLU A 60 5.84 -11.97 -3.84
CA GLU A 60 6.23 -12.80 -4.98
C GLU A 60 5.29 -12.59 -6.16
N THR A 61 4.00 -12.48 -5.90
CA THR A 61 3.04 -12.24 -6.97
C THR A 61 3.31 -10.90 -7.65
N ILE A 62 3.62 -9.87 -6.86
CA ILE A 62 3.92 -8.56 -7.43
C ILE A 62 5.19 -8.62 -8.27
N LYS A 63 6.22 -9.30 -7.79
CA LYS A 63 7.45 -9.43 -8.56
C LYS A 63 7.22 -10.12 -9.89
N ASP A 64 6.48 -11.22 -9.86
CA ASP A 64 6.20 -11.98 -11.09
C ASP A 64 5.36 -11.16 -12.05
N PHE A 65 4.34 -10.49 -11.53
CA PHE A 65 3.45 -9.70 -12.36
C PHE A 65 4.18 -8.49 -12.93
N ASN A 66 5.03 -7.87 -12.13
CA ASN A 66 5.82 -6.73 -12.56
C ASN A 66 6.73 -7.13 -13.72
N GLU A 67 7.34 -8.29 -13.61
CA GLU A 67 8.25 -8.78 -14.62
C GLU A 67 7.54 -9.14 -15.91
N SER A 68 6.44 -9.89 -15.80
CA SER A 68 5.75 -10.38 -16.99
C SER A 68 4.90 -9.31 -17.66
N SER A 69 4.33 -8.39 -16.90
CA SER A 69 3.45 -7.36 -17.43
C SER A 69 4.11 -6.00 -17.52
N LYS A 70 5.35 -5.91 -17.10
CA LYS A 70 6.12 -4.67 -17.17
C LYS A 70 5.38 -3.49 -16.54
N LEU A 71 4.94 -3.70 -15.30
CA LEU A 71 4.23 -2.65 -14.58
C LEU A 71 5.09 -1.43 -14.28
N GLY A 72 6.41 -1.59 -14.31
CA GLY A 72 7.28 -0.46 -14.05
C GLY A 72 7.48 -0.16 -12.57
N ILE A 73 7.19 -1.11 -11.71
CA ILE A 73 7.38 -0.92 -10.27
C ILE A 73 8.85 -1.12 -9.95
N SER A 74 9.46 -0.15 -9.27
CA SER A 74 10.87 -0.24 -8.95
C SER A 74 11.12 -1.27 -7.86
N LYS A 75 12.33 -1.80 -7.85
CA LYS A 75 12.72 -2.73 -6.79
C LYS A 75 12.65 -2.07 -5.43
N GLU A 76 12.96 -0.79 -5.38
CA GLU A 76 12.89 -0.06 -4.12
C GLU A 76 11.46 -0.02 -3.58
N THR A 77 10.49 0.24 -4.45
CA THR A 77 9.10 0.27 -4.02
C THR A 77 8.65 -1.08 -3.49
N ILE A 78 9.05 -2.15 -4.17
CA ILE A 78 8.71 -3.49 -3.71
C ILE A 78 9.35 -3.80 -2.36
N GLN A 79 10.60 -3.38 -2.18
CA GLN A 79 11.28 -3.58 -0.91
C GLN A 79 10.61 -2.79 0.22
N GLN A 80 10.19 -1.57 -0.08
CA GLN A 80 9.49 -0.75 0.90
C GLN A 80 8.16 -1.36 1.28
N LEU A 81 7.44 -1.88 0.30
CA LEU A 81 6.18 -2.57 0.56
C LEU A 81 6.39 -3.77 1.47
N LYS A 82 7.43 -4.55 1.17
CA LYS A 82 7.75 -5.71 1.99
C LYS A 82 8.05 -5.29 3.42
N GLU A 83 8.79 -4.20 3.60
CA GLU A 83 9.13 -3.73 4.93
C GLU A 83 7.89 -3.37 5.73
N VAL A 84 6.96 -2.63 5.15
CA VAL A 84 5.74 -2.23 5.85
C VAL A 84 4.91 -3.46 6.22
N LEU A 85 4.73 -4.37 5.27
CA LEU A 85 3.91 -5.55 5.52
C LEU A 85 4.54 -6.47 6.55
N GLN A 86 5.85 -6.67 6.50
CA GLN A 86 6.52 -7.52 7.49
C GLN A 86 6.49 -6.90 8.87
N SER A 87 6.68 -5.59 8.96
CA SER A 87 6.61 -4.92 10.26
C SER A 87 5.22 -5.05 10.85
N ALA A 88 4.20 -4.93 10.01
CA ALA A 88 2.82 -5.11 10.47
C ALA A 88 2.58 -6.52 10.97
N ASP A 89 3.13 -7.52 10.26
CA ASP A 89 2.99 -8.91 10.69
C ASP A 89 3.63 -9.12 12.07
N LEU A 90 4.79 -8.52 12.31
CA LEU A 90 5.45 -8.63 13.60
C LEU A 90 4.60 -8.02 14.72
N VAL A 91 3.94 -6.91 14.44
CA VAL A 91 3.07 -6.29 15.44
C VAL A 91 1.84 -7.17 15.68
N LYS A 92 1.24 -7.67 14.60
CA LYS A 92 -0.01 -8.42 14.73
C LYS A 92 0.16 -9.81 15.30
N PHE A 93 1.26 -10.48 14.97
CA PHE A 93 1.40 -11.89 15.31
C PHE A 93 2.56 -12.22 16.23
N ALA A 94 3.53 -11.33 16.39
CA ALA A 94 4.70 -11.58 17.21
C ALA A 94 4.85 -10.57 18.35
N LYS A 95 3.83 -9.76 18.59
CA LYS A 95 3.80 -8.82 19.73
C LYS A 95 4.93 -7.80 19.71
N SER A 96 5.39 -7.43 18.52
CA SER A 96 6.36 -6.35 18.39
C SER A 96 5.71 -5.04 18.81
N SER A 97 6.48 -4.17 19.45
CA SER A 97 5.99 -2.85 19.90
C SER A 97 6.92 -1.76 19.38
N PRO A 98 6.80 -1.39 18.13
CA PRO A 98 7.66 -0.33 17.59
C PRO A 98 7.39 1.01 18.26
N ILE A 99 8.40 1.88 18.25
CA ILE A 99 8.24 3.21 18.81
C ILE A 99 7.44 4.06 17.84
N VAL A 100 6.94 5.18 18.37
CA VAL A 100 6.04 6.06 17.58
C VAL A 100 6.71 6.55 16.30
N GLU A 101 8.00 6.89 16.36
CA GLU A 101 8.69 7.36 15.17
C GLU A 101 8.73 6.31 14.07
N GLU A 102 8.91 5.05 14.45
CA GLU A 102 8.88 3.97 13.46
C GLU A 102 7.49 3.83 12.84
N ILE A 103 6.46 3.93 13.67
CA ILE A 103 5.09 3.80 13.20
C ILE A 103 4.76 4.91 12.21
N LYS A 104 5.14 6.14 12.55
CA LYS A 104 4.91 7.26 11.66
C LYS A 104 5.71 7.10 10.36
N GLY A 105 6.91 6.54 10.47
CA GLY A 105 7.70 6.24 9.29
C GLY A 105 6.99 5.26 8.38
N HIS A 106 6.42 4.20 8.93
CA HIS A 106 5.68 3.22 8.13
C HIS A 106 4.45 3.84 7.50
N ARG A 107 3.78 4.73 8.22
CA ARG A 107 2.61 5.42 7.67
C ARG A 107 3.02 6.28 6.46
N ASN A 108 4.08 7.05 6.60
CA ASN A 108 4.52 7.90 5.50
C ASN A 108 5.08 7.08 4.34
N LEU A 109 5.75 5.99 4.65
CA LEU A 109 6.26 5.09 3.63
C LEU A 109 5.09 4.47 2.85
N SER A 110 4.01 4.13 3.55
CA SER A 110 2.83 3.58 2.89
C SER A 110 2.24 4.56 1.89
N GLU A 111 2.19 5.84 2.25
CA GLU A 111 1.68 6.84 1.32
C GLU A 111 2.56 6.93 0.09
N ARG A 112 3.88 6.90 0.25
CA ARG A 112 4.79 6.93 -0.88
C ARG A 112 4.66 5.69 -1.75
N ILE A 113 4.44 4.54 -1.12
CA ILE A 113 4.22 3.30 -1.87
C ILE A 113 2.99 3.43 -2.75
N LEU A 114 1.89 3.93 -2.19
CA LEU A 114 0.67 4.11 -2.95
C LEU A 114 0.89 5.02 -4.15
N GLN A 115 1.61 6.11 -3.96
CA GLN A 115 1.90 7.02 -5.06
C GLN A 115 2.79 6.35 -6.11
N SER A 116 3.74 5.52 -5.66
CA SER A 116 4.66 4.86 -6.57
C SER A 116 4.01 3.74 -7.36
N LEU A 117 2.98 3.11 -6.79
CA LEU A 117 2.27 2.04 -7.47
C LEU A 117 1.20 2.56 -8.42
N LYS A 118 0.89 3.84 -8.34
CA LYS A 118 -0.15 4.41 -9.17
C LYS A 118 0.14 4.14 -10.64
N PRO A 119 -0.83 3.67 -11.42
CA PRO A 119 -0.57 3.35 -12.82
C PRO A 119 -0.09 4.56 -13.60
N VAL A 120 0.93 4.34 -14.40
CA VAL A 120 1.50 5.39 -15.22
C VAL A 120 0.64 5.69 -16.42
N LYS A 121 -0.11 4.72 -16.87
CA LYS A 121 -0.88 4.86 -18.10
C LYS A 121 -1.90 5.99 -18.07
N GLU A 122 -2.31 6.38 -16.87
CA GLU A 122 -3.34 7.40 -16.78
C GLU A 122 -2.97 8.69 -17.46
N PRO A 123 -1.80 9.23 -17.22
CA PRO A 123 -1.46 10.49 -17.86
C PRO A 123 -1.29 10.37 -19.35
N ILE A 124 -1.12 9.18 -19.84
CA ILE A 124 -0.87 8.99 -21.26
C ILE A 124 -2.12 9.04 -22.10
N LYS A 125 -3.23 8.87 -21.47
CA LYS A 125 -4.44 8.80 -22.22
C LYS A 125 -4.73 10.00 -23.04
N GLU A 126 -4.20 11.03 -22.65
CA GLU A 126 -4.41 12.16 -23.40
C GLU A 126 -3.81 12.08 -24.70
N THR A 127 -3.23 11.24 -24.99
CA THR A 127 -2.73 11.21 -26.24
C THR A 127 -3.40 10.58 -27.23
N GLU A 128 -3.80 10.42 -26.88
CA GLU A 128 -4.13 10.02 -27.59
C GLU A 128 -4.50 10.44 -28.34
N ASN A 129 -4.21 10.91 -27.91
CA ASN A 129 -4.32 11.24 -28.61
C ASN A 129 -4.34 11.61 -29.26
N GLU A 130 -4.40 11.83 -29.13
CA GLU A 130 -4.20 12.16 -29.64
C GLU A 130 -4.16 12.25 -30.48
N VAL A 131 -4.25 12.12 -30.43
CA VAL A 131 -4.09 12.20 -31.16
C VAL A 131 -4.12 12.43 -31.96
N GLU A 132 -4.48 12.51 -32.21
CA GLU A 132 -4.30 12.73 -32.72
C GLU A 132 -4.06 12.91 -33.04
#